data_58b2b5fa693d089e7d29b2e99e823850
#
_entry.id   58b2b5fa693d089e7d29b2e99e823850
#
_cell.length_a   1.000
_cell.length_b   1.000
_cell.length_c   1.000
_cell.angle_alpha   90.00
_cell.angle_beta   90.00
_cell.angle_gamma   90.00
#
_symmetry.space_group_name_H-M   'P 1'
#
loop_
_entity.id
_entity.type
_entity.pdbx_description
1 polymer ?
#
loop_
_entity_poly.entity_id
_entity_poly.type
_entity_poly.pdbx_seq_one_letter_code
_entity_poly.pdbx_strand_id
1 'polypeptide(L)'
;MSFQNNFAALQRVQLKMRPLSGNTHPDTSTVIFGQKISFPALAAPLGGVISSFPNIRVFTEPQYYDVIIGGCVDAGTLGAVGDIQIEPWEATKANYDIVARYPGKVLAGIKPRPNEYLIRIIRLAEMANACMITVDIDSAGRGWQHTGSNESNVEPKTVAQLRELVKATDIPIVIKGIMSPDDALKAAEAGAAGICVSNHGGRVLDHTPGTADVLPGIADKVKSKMVILVDGCVHYGTDVLKYLALGADAVLVGRHLWRAAHGGGREGVALFMQTMQEELTAAMVLTAVPNVAAINRDILA
;
A
#
# COMPACT_ATOMS: atom_id res chain seq x y z
N MET A 1 -20.51 2.09 -4.17
CA MET A 1 -20.44 3.51 -3.72
C MET A 1 -19.05 3.86 -3.19
N SER A 2 -18.45 3.13 -2.24
CA SER A 2 -17.13 3.48 -1.65
C SER A 2 -15.97 3.60 -2.65
N PHE A 3 -15.97 2.79 -3.74
CA PHE A 3 -15.00 2.98 -4.82
C PHE A 3 -15.15 4.34 -5.52
N GLN A 4 -16.40 4.73 -5.81
CA GLN A 4 -16.70 6.02 -6.42
C GLN A 4 -16.40 7.17 -5.47
N ASN A 5 -16.60 6.98 -4.15
CA ASN A 5 -16.26 7.96 -3.13
C ASN A 5 -14.75 8.22 -3.06
N ASN A 6 -13.89 7.18 -3.22
CA ASN A 6 -12.44 7.38 -3.32
C ASN A 6 -12.08 8.29 -4.50
N PHE A 7 -12.66 8.03 -5.67
CA PHE A 7 -12.43 8.85 -6.86
C PHE A 7 -12.94 10.28 -6.65
N ALA A 8 -14.19 10.43 -6.21
CA ALA A 8 -14.81 11.75 -6.00
C ALA A 8 -14.07 12.58 -4.93
N ALA A 9 -13.62 11.96 -3.83
CA ALA A 9 -12.84 12.61 -2.79
C ALA A 9 -11.55 13.19 -3.34
N LEU A 10 -10.78 12.38 -4.08
CA LEU A 10 -9.51 12.81 -4.65
C LEU A 10 -9.68 13.88 -5.75
N GLN A 11 -10.79 13.85 -6.51
CA GLN A 11 -11.10 14.87 -7.51
C GLN A 11 -11.43 16.24 -6.88
N ARG A 12 -11.97 16.30 -5.65
CA ARG A 12 -12.21 17.54 -4.93
C ARG A 12 -10.94 18.23 -4.43
N VAL A 13 -9.84 17.49 -4.31
CA VAL A 13 -8.55 18.07 -3.92
C VAL A 13 -7.95 18.78 -5.12
N GLN A 14 -7.83 20.11 -5.02
CA GLN A 14 -7.28 20.96 -6.07
C GLN A 14 -5.89 21.46 -5.69
N LEU A 15 -5.02 21.65 -6.70
CA LEU A 15 -3.64 22.11 -6.52
C LEU A 15 -3.51 23.57 -6.92
N LYS A 16 -2.76 24.35 -6.14
CA LYS A 16 -2.39 25.72 -6.48
C LYS A 16 -1.26 25.74 -7.49
N MET A 17 -1.47 26.35 -8.63
CA MET A 17 -0.44 26.54 -9.63
C MET A 17 0.48 27.74 -9.28
N ARG A 18 1.80 27.49 -9.20
CA ARG A 18 2.83 28.48 -8.82
C ARG A 18 4.05 28.40 -9.77
N PRO A 19 3.90 28.69 -11.07
CA PRO A 19 4.96 28.46 -12.06
C PRO A 19 6.13 29.46 -11.97
N LEU A 20 5.96 30.58 -11.27
CA LEU A 20 7.01 31.61 -11.11
C LEU A 20 7.92 31.29 -9.90
N SER A 21 8.40 30.07 -9.77
CA SER A 21 9.19 29.60 -8.62
C SER A 21 10.68 29.38 -8.90
N GLY A 22 11.05 29.27 -10.19
CA GLY A 22 12.42 28.84 -10.58
C GLY A 22 12.72 27.38 -10.26
N ASN A 23 11.78 26.59 -9.74
CA ASN A 23 11.94 25.17 -9.43
C ASN A 23 11.91 24.33 -10.72
N THR A 24 13.07 23.89 -11.18
CA THR A 24 13.20 23.16 -12.47
C THR A 24 13.50 21.67 -12.29
N HIS A 25 14.06 21.27 -11.15
CA HIS A 25 14.50 19.91 -10.89
C HIS A 25 14.14 19.46 -9.46
N PRO A 26 12.86 19.22 -9.16
CA PRO A 26 12.46 18.76 -7.82
C PRO A 26 12.98 17.34 -7.56
N ASP A 27 13.37 17.07 -6.32
CA ASP A 27 13.74 15.72 -5.87
C ASP A 27 12.50 14.96 -5.42
N THR A 28 12.13 13.93 -6.17
CA THR A 28 11.01 13.05 -5.85
C THR A 28 11.37 11.91 -4.90
N SER A 29 12.66 11.73 -4.58
CA SER A 29 13.11 10.61 -3.75
C SER A 29 12.70 10.77 -2.28
N THR A 30 12.50 9.63 -1.61
CA THR A 30 12.18 9.59 -0.18
C THR A 30 12.69 8.30 0.46
N VAL A 31 12.52 8.17 1.77
CA VAL A 31 12.87 6.97 2.54
C VAL A 31 11.65 6.48 3.29
N ILE A 32 11.27 5.21 3.08
CA ILE A 32 10.18 4.54 3.81
C ILE A 32 10.76 3.32 4.52
N PHE A 33 10.66 3.27 5.85
CA PHE A 33 11.22 2.20 6.70
C PHE A 33 12.67 1.84 6.35
N GLY A 34 13.51 2.87 6.17
CA GLY A 34 14.93 2.70 5.84
C GLY A 34 15.21 2.38 4.36
N GLN A 35 14.19 2.15 3.53
CA GLN A 35 14.34 1.90 2.10
C GLN A 35 14.30 3.21 1.32
N LYS A 36 15.41 3.56 0.65
CA LYS A 36 15.44 4.66 -0.31
C LYS A 36 14.69 4.26 -1.58
N ILE A 37 13.77 5.11 -2.01
CA ILE A 37 12.95 4.93 -3.21
C ILE A 37 12.98 6.20 -4.07
N SER A 38 12.81 6.05 -5.38
CA SER A 38 12.89 7.14 -6.35
C SER A 38 11.73 8.13 -6.24
N PHE A 39 10.55 7.65 -5.78
CA PHE A 39 9.37 8.47 -5.53
C PHE A 39 8.39 7.74 -4.60
N PRO A 40 7.49 8.45 -3.91
CA PRO A 40 6.68 7.90 -2.81
C PRO A 40 5.43 7.15 -3.30
N ALA A 41 5.59 6.20 -4.23
CA ALA A 41 4.54 5.28 -4.64
C ALA A 41 5.06 3.84 -4.66
N LEU A 42 4.33 2.93 -4.03
CA LEU A 42 4.67 1.53 -3.84
C LEU A 42 3.59 0.64 -4.47
N ALA A 43 3.91 -0.62 -4.78
CA ALA A 43 2.86 -1.57 -5.14
C ALA A 43 1.93 -1.84 -3.94
N ALA A 44 0.62 -1.90 -4.19
CA ALA A 44 -0.33 -2.41 -3.21
C ALA A 44 -0.27 -3.96 -3.17
N PRO A 45 -0.41 -4.60 -2.00
CA PRO A 45 -0.41 -6.05 -1.89
C PRO A 45 -1.71 -6.64 -2.47
N LEU A 46 -1.64 -7.08 -3.73
CA LEU A 46 -2.74 -7.77 -4.42
C LEU A 46 -2.40 -9.25 -4.52
N GLY A 47 -3.23 -10.09 -3.91
CA GLY A 47 -3.14 -11.53 -4.00
C GLY A 47 -4.39 -12.15 -4.60
N GLY A 48 -4.34 -13.45 -4.92
CA GLY A 48 -5.45 -14.19 -5.47
C GLY A 48 -5.84 -13.76 -6.90
N VAL A 49 -4.86 -13.35 -7.69
CA VAL A 49 -5.10 -12.86 -9.07
C VAL A 49 -5.74 -13.95 -9.92
N ILE A 50 -5.31 -15.21 -9.77
CA ILE A 50 -5.85 -16.35 -10.51
C ILE A 50 -7.27 -16.69 -10.04
N SER A 51 -7.53 -16.68 -8.74
CA SER A 51 -8.85 -17.01 -8.18
C SER A 51 -9.87 -15.90 -8.46
N SER A 52 -9.44 -14.64 -8.48
CA SER A 52 -10.32 -13.48 -8.73
C SER A 52 -10.65 -13.30 -10.21
N PHE A 53 -9.80 -13.77 -11.13
CA PHE A 53 -9.95 -13.59 -12.57
C PHE A 53 -9.62 -14.88 -13.33
N PRO A 54 -10.39 -15.98 -13.14
CA PRO A 54 -10.06 -17.30 -13.68
C PRO A 54 -9.99 -17.35 -15.21
N ASN A 55 -10.60 -16.39 -15.89
CA ASN A 55 -10.61 -16.29 -17.37
C ASN A 55 -9.42 -15.49 -17.93
N ILE A 56 -8.61 -14.84 -17.07
CA ILE A 56 -7.43 -14.06 -17.46
C ILE A 56 -6.19 -14.72 -16.84
N ARG A 57 -5.83 -15.88 -17.39
CA ARG A 57 -4.66 -16.67 -16.92
C ARG A 57 -3.42 -16.35 -17.74
N VAL A 58 -2.87 -15.16 -17.58
CA VAL A 58 -1.58 -14.78 -18.20
C VAL A 58 -0.40 -15.27 -17.36
N PHE A 59 -0.55 -15.29 -16.03
CA PHE A 59 0.49 -15.65 -15.06
C PHE A 59 -0.01 -16.69 -14.04
N THR A 60 0.91 -17.48 -13.51
CA THR A 60 0.72 -18.10 -12.18
C THR A 60 0.90 -17.02 -11.11
N GLU A 61 0.46 -17.30 -9.86
CA GLU A 61 0.61 -16.31 -8.78
C GLU A 61 2.09 -15.93 -8.53
N PRO A 62 3.05 -16.86 -8.43
CA PRO A 62 4.46 -16.52 -8.33
C PRO A 62 4.99 -15.71 -9.53
N GLN A 63 4.58 -16.03 -10.75
CA GLN A 63 4.98 -15.24 -11.94
C GLN A 63 4.43 -13.82 -11.89
N TYR A 64 3.18 -13.65 -11.43
CA TYR A 64 2.60 -12.31 -11.23
C TYR A 64 3.41 -11.50 -10.23
N TYR A 65 3.80 -12.08 -9.10
CA TYR A 65 4.63 -11.38 -8.12
C TYR A 65 6.02 -11.04 -8.65
N ASP A 66 6.65 -11.94 -9.39
CA ASP A 66 7.96 -11.65 -10.02
C ASP A 66 7.87 -10.45 -10.99
N VAL A 67 6.79 -10.38 -11.76
CA VAL A 67 6.50 -9.26 -12.68
C VAL A 67 6.28 -7.94 -11.91
N ILE A 68 5.41 -7.94 -10.90
CA ILE A 68 5.08 -6.73 -10.12
C ILE A 68 6.31 -6.23 -9.34
N ILE A 69 6.96 -7.12 -8.61
CA ILE A 69 8.12 -6.74 -7.79
C ILE A 69 9.26 -6.28 -8.68
N GLY A 70 9.60 -7.08 -9.72
CA GLY A 70 10.67 -6.75 -10.63
C GLY A 70 10.47 -5.40 -11.32
N GLY A 71 9.28 -5.13 -11.86
CA GLY A 71 8.99 -3.86 -12.52
C GLY A 71 9.01 -2.65 -11.56
N CYS A 72 8.54 -2.81 -10.32
CA CYS A 72 8.67 -1.75 -9.31
C CYS A 72 10.14 -1.49 -8.94
N VAL A 73 10.95 -2.54 -8.79
CA VAL A 73 12.39 -2.41 -8.50
C VAL A 73 13.12 -1.74 -9.65
N ASP A 74 12.81 -2.07 -10.91
CA ASP A 74 13.36 -1.42 -12.09
C ASP A 74 13.02 0.08 -12.16
N ALA A 75 11.85 0.47 -11.65
CA ALA A 75 11.44 1.87 -11.49
C ALA A 75 11.99 2.54 -10.21
N GLY A 76 12.81 1.84 -9.43
CA GLY A 76 13.43 2.38 -8.21
C GLY A 76 12.49 2.48 -7.01
N THR A 77 11.41 1.70 -6.97
CA THR A 77 10.45 1.68 -5.86
C THR A 77 10.26 0.26 -5.28
N LEU A 78 9.25 0.06 -4.42
CA LEU A 78 9.01 -1.20 -3.73
C LEU A 78 7.85 -1.96 -4.38
N GLY A 79 8.08 -3.27 -4.58
CA GLY A 79 7.05 -4.21 -4.97
C GLY A 79 6.23 -4.71 -3.79
N ALA A 80 5.24 -5.55 -4.07
CA ALA A 80 4.42 -6.16 -3.03
C ALA A 80 4.01 -7.59 -3.36
N VAL A 81 3.86 -8.40 -2.33
CA VAL A 81 3.18 -9.69 -2.34
C VAL A 81 1.90 -9.61 -1.51
N GLY A 82 0.82 -10.18 -2.00
CA GLY A 82 -0.46 -10.25 -1.27
C GLY A 82 -0.68 -11.62 -0.66
N ASP A 83 -1.62 -11.71 0.27
CA ASP A 83 -2.05 -12.95 0.89
C ASP A 83 -3.18 -13.58 0.08
N ILE A 84 -3.03 -14.88 -0.20
CA ILE A 84 -4.03 -15.71 -0.87
C ILE A 84 -4.78 -16.50 0.19
N GLN A 85 -6.07 -16.30 0.25
CA GLN A 85 -6.91 -16.72 1.38
C GLN A 85 -7.22 -18.22 1.45
N ILE A 86 -6.97 -19.01 0.40
CA ILE A 86 -7.50 -20.39 0.25
C ILE A 86 -6.44 -21.37 -0.24
N GLU A 87 -5.16 -21.01 -0.25
CA GLU A 87 -4.14 -21.88 -0.82
C GLU A 87 -3.39 -22.71 0.23
N PRO A 88 -2.88 -23.90 -0.18
CA PRO A 88 -2.05 -24.70 0.70
C PRO A 88 -0.78 -23.95 1.10
N TRP A 89 -0.22 -24.30 2.24
CA TRP A 89 0.98 -23.68 2.81
C TRP A 89 2.16 -23.61 1.83
N GLU A 90 2.30 -24.61 0.96
CA GLU A 90 3.32 -24.69 -0.07
C GLU A 90 3.18 -23.56 -1.11
N ALA A 91 1.95 -23.18 -1.46
CA ALA A 91 1.71 -22.05 -2.36
C ALA A 91 2.10 -20.72 -1.71
N THR A 92 1.79 -20.56 -0.42
CA THR A 92 2.26 -19.39 0.36
C THR A 92 3.80 -19.34 0.36
N LYS A 93 4.48 -20.46 0.63
CA LYS A 93 5.95 -20.54 0.57
C LYS A 93 6.49 -20.14 -0.80
N ALA A 94 5.92 -20.67 -1.88
CA ALA A 94 6.35 -20.34 -3.25
C ALA A 94 6.28 -18.85 -3.56
N ASN A 95 5.30 -18.12 -2.99
CA ASN A 95 5.22 -16.66 -3.11
C ASN A 95 6.38 -15.96 -2.36
N TYR A 96 6.76 -16.47 -1.18
CA TYR A 96 7.89 -15.91 -0.43
C TYR A 96 9.25 -16.29 -1.02
N ASP A 97 9.35 -17.39 -1.79
CA ASP A 97 10.54 -17.69 -2.60
C ASP A 97 10.77 -16.60 -3.69
N ILE A 98 9.70 -15.99 -4.20
CA ILE A 98 9.83 -14.82 -5.09
C ILE A 98 10.28 -13.58 -4.31
N VAL A 99 9.73 -13.34 -3.12
CA VAL A 99 10.16 -12.21 -2.26
C VAL A 99 11.66 -12.27 -1.99
N ALA A 100 12.20 -13.47 -1.70
CA ALA A 100 13.61 -13.69 -1.41
C ALA A 100 14.57 -13.32 -2.56
N ARG A 101 14.08 -13.21 -3.80
CA ARG A 101 14.86 -12.72 -4.96
C ARG A 101 15.09 -11.21 -4.93
N TYR A 102 14.29 -10.47 -4.13
CA TYR A 102 14.30 -9.02 -4.05
C TYR A 102 14.45 -8.53 -2.60
N PRO A 103 15.56 -8.87 -1.91
CA PRO A 103 15.74 -8.61 -0.49
C PRO A 103 15.63 -7.12 -0.16
N GLY A 104 14.83 -6.78 0.84
CA GLY A 104 14.60 -5.41 1.28
C GLY A 104 13.74 -4.56 0.32
N LYS A 105 13.15 -5.15 -0.73
CA LYS A 105 12.40 -4.41 -1.76
C LYS A 105 10.92 -4.77 -1.84
N VAL A 106 10.42 -5.57 -0.90
CA VAL A 106 9.06 -6.10 -0.98
C VAL A 106 8.26 -5.83 0.27
N LEU A 107 7.06 -5.28 0.09
CA LEU A 107 6.00 -5.21 1.09
C LEU A 107 5.21 -6.52 1.08
N ALA A 108 5.06 -7.16 2.24
CA ALA A 108 4.26 -8.36 2.40
C ALA A 108 2.89 -8.03 3.01
N GLY A 109 1.81 -8.23 2.26
CA GLY A 109 0.44 -8.04 2.74
C GLY A 109 -0.14 -9.34 3.26
N ILE A 110 -0.70 -9.33 4.49
CA ILE A 110 -1.32 -10.48 5.13
C ILE A 110 -2.74 -10.15 5.61
N LYS A 111 -3.61 -11.16 5.59
CA LYS A 111 -4.99 -11.04 6.07
C LYS A 111 -5.06 -11.28 7.59
N PRO A 112 -6.04 -10.72 8.32
CA PRO A 112 -6.12 -10.80 9.78
C PRO A 112 -6.62 -12.18 10.25
N ARG A 113 -5.82 -13.23 10.03
CA ARG A 113 -6.06 -14.60 10.49
C ARG A 113 -5.65 -14.76 11.96
N PRO A 114 -5.94 -15.92 12.61
CA PRO A 114 -5.44 -16.20 13.96
C PRO A 114 -3.94 -15.91 14.08
N ASN A 115 -3.51 -15.33 15.20
CA ASN A 115 -2.14 -14.85 15.36
C ASN A 115 -1.08 -15.95 15.20
N GLU A 116 -1.35 -17.16 15.63
CA GLU A 116 -0.46 -18.30 15.44
C GLU A 116 -0.13 -18.52 13.95
N TYR A 117 -1.13 -18.43 13.09
CA TYR A 117 -0.93 -18.53 11.64
C TYR A 117 -0.17 -17.32 11.09
N LEU A 118 -0.51 -16.11 11.53
CA LEU A 118 0.17 -14.89 11.09
C LEU A 118 1.65 -14.88 11.46
N ILE A 119 2.00 -15.35 12.66
CA ILE A 119 3.39 -15.47 13.10
C ILE A 119 4.17 -16.41 12.18
N ARG A 120 3.57 -17.50 11.71
CA ARG A 120 4.21 -18.40 10.73
C ARG A 120 4.49 -17.68 9.40
N ILE A 121 3.55 -16.86 8.91
CA ILE A 121 3.77 -16.05 7.68
C ILE A 121 4.84 -14.97 7.93
N ILE A 122 4.82 -14.32 9.08
CA ILE A 122 5.83 -13.32 9.48
C ILE A 122 7.23 -13.95 9.42
N ARG A 123 7.40 -15.18 9.90
CA ARG A 123 8.70 -15.90 9.78
C ARG A 123 9.13 -16.13 8.33
N LEU A 124 8.19 -16.44 7.43
CA LEU A 124 8.52 -16.50 5.99
C LEU A 124 8.95 -15.15 5.44
N ALA A 125 8.28 -14.06 5.84
CA ALA A 125 8.63 -12.71 5.43
C ALA A 125 10.02 -12.30 5.94
N GLU A 126 10.40 -12.69 7.16
CA GLU A 126 11.74 -12.48 7.73
C GLU A 126 12.80 -13.25 6.93
N MET A 127 12.57 -14.55 6.69
CA MET A 127 13.50 -15.38 5.92
C MET A 127 13.68 -14.87 4.49
N ALA A 128 12.63 -14.32 3.90
CA ALA A 128 12.65 -13.73 2.56
C ALA A 128 13.16 -12.28 2.53
N ASN A 129 13.48 -11.70 3.71
CA ASN A 129 13.94 -10.32 3.86
C ASN A 129 12.96 -9.29 3.28
N ALA A 130 11.67 -9.40 3.60
CA ALA A 130 10.68 -8.39 3.30
C ALA A 130 10.99 -7.09 4.07
N CYS A 131 10.72 -5.92 3.47
CA CYS A 131 11.04 -4.62 4.09
C CYS A 131 9.96 -4.08 5.04
N MET A 132 8.73 -4.54 4.90
CA MET A 132 7.60 -4.23 5.77
C MET A 132 6.48 -5.26 5.59
N ILE A 133 5.61 -5.35 6.59
CA ILE A 133 4.42 -6.21 6.56
C ILE A 133 3.18 -5.34 6.76
N THR A 134 2.16 -5.48 5.90
CA THR A 134 0.84 -4.88 6.13
C THR A 134 -0.14 -5.94 6.62
N VAL A 135 -0.88 -5.63 7.69
CA VAL A 135 -1.99 -6.46 8.18
C VAL A 135 -3.31 -5.80 7.77
N ASP A 136 -4.04 -6.43 6.85
CA ASP A 136 -5.28 -5.91 6.24
C ASP A 136 -6.48 -6.11 7.18
N ILE A 137 -6.59 -5.38 8.29
CA ILE A 137 -7.60 -5.60 9.35
C ILE A 137 -9.05 -5.43 8.87
N ASP A 138 -9.27 -4.63 7.84
CA ASP A 138 -10.58 -4.41 7.22
C ASP A 138 -11.14 -5.66 6.53
N SER A 139 -10.28 -6.61 6.19
CA SER A 139 -10.70 -7.88 5.60
C SER A 139 -11.45 -8.80 6.57
N ALA A 140 -11.45 -8.50 7.86
CA ALA A 140 -12.19 -9.25 8.88
C ALA A 140 -13.70 -9.33 8.58
N GLY A 141 -14.28 -8.28 7.98
CA GLY A 141 -15.69 -8.28 7.56
C GLY A 141 -16.05 -9.30 6.47
N ARG A 142 -15.05 -9.90 5.83
CA ARG A 142 -15.23 -10.95 4.81
C ARG A 142 -15.20 -12.37 5.38
N GLY A 143 -14.92 -12.54 6.67
CA GLY A 143 -14.76 -13.85 7.31
C GLY A 143 -15.99 -14.76 7.21
N TRP A 144 -17.18 -14.17 7.22
CA TRP A 144 -18.46 -14.90 7.09
C TRP A 144 -18.66 -15.55 5.71
N GLN A 145 -17.88 -15.18 4.70
CA GLN A 145 -17.96 -15.73 3.34
C GLN A 145 -17.11 -16.99 3.14
N HIS A 146 -16.33 -17.39 4.14
CA HIS A 146 -15.36 -18.46 4.01
C HIS A 146 -15.75 -19.70 4.81
N THR A 147 -15.90 -20.82 4.09
CA THR A 147 -16.18 -22.15 4.62
C THR A 147 -14.91 -23.01 4.73
N GLY A 148 -13.74 -22.40 4.85
CA GLY A 148 -12.44 -23.08 4.92
C GLY A 148 -12.10 -23.61 6.32
N SER A 149 -10.88 -24.16 6.47
CA SER A 149 -10.33 -24.56 7.77
C SER A 149 -10.24 -23.36 8.72
N ASN A 150 -10.23 -23.60 10.04
CA ASN A 150 -10.09 -22.55 11.04
C ASN A 150 -8.87 -21.65 10.83
N GLU A 151 -7.79 -22.19 10.25
CA GLU A 151 -6.57 -21.43 9.95
C GLU A 151 -6.74 -20.41 8.80
N SER A 152 -7.69 -20.61 7.90
CA SER A 152 -7.97 -19.69 6.77
C SER A 152 -8.95 -18.57 7.10
N ASN A 153 -9.65 -18.65 8.25
CA ASN A 153 -10.63 -17.67 8.65
C ASN A 153 -9.98 -16.35 9.02
N VAL A 154 -10.53 -15.26 8.50
CA VAL A 154 -10.17 -13.90 8.91
C VAL A 154 -11.07 -13.45 10.06
N GLU A 155 -10.50 -12.70 11.02
CA GLU A 155 -11.19 -12.27 12.23
C GLU A 155 -10.81 -10.82 12.59
N PRO A 156 -11.68 -10.07 13.28
CA PRO A 156 -11.31 -8.77 13.82
C PRO A 156 -10.14 -8.91 14.81
N LYS A 157 -9.25 -7.91 14.84
CA LYS A 157 -8.10 -7.88 15.74
C LYS A 157 -8.30 -6.87 16.87
N THR A 158 -7.97 -7.29 18.08
CA THR A 158 -7.85 -6.39 19.23
C THR A 158 -6.47 -5.71 19.22
N VAL A 159 -6.34 -4.60 19.97
CA VAL A 159 -5.04 -3.93 20.19
C VAL A 159 -4.01 -4.88 20.80
N ALA A 160 -4.43 -5.76 21.71
CA ALA A 160 -3.53 -6.76 22.32
C ALA A 160 -3.00 -7.76 21.29
N GLN A 161 -3.85 -8.27 20.40
CA GLN A 161 -3.45 -9.18 19.33
C GLN A 161 -2.52 -8.50 18.30
N LEU A 162 -2.78 -7.23 17.95
CA LEU A 162 -1.88 -6.46 17.08
C LEU A 162 -0.52 -6.24 17.75
N ARG A 163 -0.50 -5.92 19.06
CA ARG A 163 0.74 -5.77 19.83
C ARG A 163 1.55 -7.07 19.90
N GLU A 164 0.90 -8.21 19.95
CA GLU A 164 1.56 -9.53 19.86
C GLU A 164 2.28 -9.70 18.51
N LEU A 165 1.62 -9.36 17.39
CA LEU A 165 2.23 -9.43 16.06
C LEU A 165 3.41 -8.45 15.92
N VAL A 166 3.27 -7.22 16.43
CA VAL A 166 4.35 -6.23 16.42
C VAL A 166 5.57 -6.73 17.20
N LYS A 167 5.38 -7.40 18.34
CA LYS A 167 6.46 -7.96 19.14
C LYS A 167 7.09 -9.23 18.56
N ALA A 168 6.42 -9.88 17.61
CA ALA A 168 6.88 -11.14 17.02
C ALA A 168 8.01 -10.93 16.00
N THR A 169 8.31 -9.70 15.56
CA THR A 169 9.27 -9.43 14.49
C THR A 169 9.89 -8.03 14.61
N ASP A 170 11.08 -7.87 14.04
CA ASP A 170 11.74 -6.57 13.86
C ASP A 170 11.34 -5.91 12.52
N ILE A 171 10.66 -6.63 11.62
CA ILE A 171 10.13 -6.04 10.39
C ILE A 171 9.02 -5.04 10.74
N PRO A 172 9.03 -3.80 10.19
CA PRO A 172 7.97 -2.83 10.42
C PRO A 172 6.57 -3.39 10.10
N ILE A 173 5.69 -3.40 11.09
CA ILE A 173 4.28 -3.78 10.92
C ILE A 173 3.45 -2.52 10.65
N VAL A 174 2.69 -2.53 9.56
CA VAL A 174 1.77 -1.48 9.13
C VAL A 174 0.33 -2.01 9.22
N ILE A 175 -0.54 -1.33 9.93
CA ILE A 175 -1.95 -1.72 10.02
C ILE A 175 -2.72 -1.09 8.86
N LYS A 176 -3.22 -1.92 7.95
CA LYS A 176 -3.96 -1.48 6.77
C LYS A 176 -5.46 -1.66 6.93
N GLY A 177 -6.25 -0.71 6.37
CA GLY A 177 -7.71 -0.69 6.50
C GLY A 177 -8.19 0.34 7.52
N ILE A 178 -7.35 1.32 7.84
CA ILE A 178 -7.67 2.39 8.78
C ILE A 178 -8.46 3.48 8.06
N MET A 179 -9.66 3.81 8.59
CA MET A 179 -10.53 4.85 8.05
C MET A 179 -11.00 5.86 9.10
N SER A 180 -10.47 5.77 10.34
CA SER A 180 -10.81 6.70 11.43
C SER A 180 -9.58 7.10 12.25
N PRO A 181 -9.58 8.33 12.82
CA PRO A 181 -8.54 8.74 13.77
C PRO A 181 -8.43 7.83 15.00
N ASP A 182 -9.55 7.30 15.48
CA ASP A 182 -9.59 6.46 16.67
C ASP A 182 -8.87 5.12 16.43
N ASP A 183 -9.08 4.49 15.26
CA ASP A 183 -8.40 3.25 14.93
C ASP A 183 -6.91 3.50 14.61
N ALA A 184 -6.57 4.67 14.06
CA ALA A 184 -5.16 5.07 13.90
C ALA A 184 -4.45 5.20 15.27
N LEU A 185 -5.11 5.76 16.28
CA LEU A 185 -4.58 5.84 17.65
C LEU A 185 -4.44 4.46 18.29
N LYS A 186 -5.39 3.54 18.08
CA LYS A 186 -5.28 2.14 18.54
C LYS A 186 -4.12 1.41 17.85
N ALA A 187 -3.87 1.65 16.56
CA ALA A 187 -2.70 1.10 15.87
C ALA A 187 -1.39 1.62 16.48
N ALA A 188 -1.32 2.93 16.83
CA ALA A 188 -0.20 3.51 17.55
C ALA A 188 -0.02 2.89 18.94
N GLU A 189 -1.11 2.67 19.67
CA GLU A 189 -1.11 2.01 21.00
C GLU A 189 -0.59 0.55 20.90
N ALA A 190 -0.89 -0.14 19.81
CA ALA A 190 -0.37 -1.48 19.56
C ALA A 190 1.14 -1.49 19.29
N GLY A 191 1.74 -0.34 18.99
CA GLY A 191 3.16 -0.20 18.63
C GLY A 191 3.43 -0.39 17.14
N ALA A 192 2.41 -0.26 16.28
CA ALA A 192 2.60 -0.36 14.84
C ALA A 192 3.57 0.71 14.32
N ALA A 193 4.44 0.33 13.39
CA ALA A 193 5.39 1.24 12.76
C ALA A 193 4.73 2.21 11.77
N GLY A 194 3.53 1.85 11.27
CA GLY A 194 2.76 2.67 10.36
C GLY A 194 1.31 2.21 10.23
N ILE A 195 0.55 3.01 9.51
CA ILE A 195 -0.81 2.67 9.07
C ILE A 195 -0.94 2.84 7.56
N CYS A 196 -1.92 2.17 6.98
CA CYS A 196 -2.38 2.46 5.63
C CYS A 196 -3.85 2.88 5.69
N VAL A 197 -4.11 4.14 5.35
CA VAL A 197 -5.47 4.67 5.19
C VAL A 197 -6.08 4.05 3.94
N SER A 198 -7.09 3.21 4.13
CA SER A 198 -7.63 2.36 3.06
C SER A 198 -9.03 1.87 3.41
N ASN A 199 -9.93 1.92 2.45
CA ASN A 199 -11.19 1.21 2.45
C ASN A 199 -11.18 -0.02 1.52
N HIS A 200 -9.97 -0.56 1.25
CA HIS A 200 -9.74 -1.72 0.39
C HIS A 200 -10.27 -1.54 -1.04
N GLY A 201 -10.23 -0.30 -1.54
CA GLY A 201 -10.81 0.06 -2.84
C GLY A 201 -12.33 -0.11 -2.89
N GLY A 202 -13.02 0.04 -1.76
CA GLY A 202 -14.46 -0.08 -1.62
C GLY A 202 -14.99 -1.52 -1.63
N ARG A 203 -14.13 -2.53 -1.37
CA ARG A 203 -14.49 -3.95 -1.48
C ARG A 203 -14.92 -4.62 -0.18
N VAL A 204 -14.71 -4.01 0.98
CA VAL A 204 -14.96 -4.61 2.30
C VAL A 204 -16.23 -4.08 2.96
N LEU A 205 -16.44 -2.78 2.93
CA LEU A 205 -17.66 -2.12 3.41
C LEU A 205 -18.05 -1.04 2.41
N ASP A 206 -19.27 -1.09 1.91
CA ASP A 206 -19.80 -0.03 1.04
C ASP A 206 -20.29 1.17 1.87
N HIS A 207 -20.56 2.29 1.20
CA HIS A 207 -20.97 3.57 1.81
C HIS A 207 -19.96 4.23 2.75
N THR A 208 -18.67 3.85 2.67
CA THR A 208 -17.61 4.55 3.39
C THR A 208 -17.20 5.84 2.65
N PRO A 209 -16.68 6.86 3.36
CA PRO A 209 -16.07 8.02 2.72
C PRO A 209 -14.85 7.62 1.87
N GLY A 210 -14.38 8.52 1.03
CA GLY A 210 -13.11 8.35 0.33
C GLY A 210 -11.92 8.49 1.26
N THR A 211 -10.81 7.83 0.93
CA THR A 211 -9.58 7.89 1.73
C THR A 211 -9.00 9.31 1.80
N ALA A 212 -9.14 10.11 0.72
CA ALA A 212 -8.72 11.51 0.72
C ALA A 212 -9.57 12.41 1.65
N ASP A 213 -10.82 12.02 1.97
CA ASP A 213 -11.66 12.76 2.90
C ASP A 213 -11.22 12.57 4.37
N VAL A 214 -10.80 11.35 4.73
CA VAL A 214 -10.48 11.01 6.12
C VAL A 214 -9.00 11.18 6.47
N LEU A 215 -8.12 11.14 5.46
CA LEU A 215 -6.67 11.21 5.65
C LEU A 215 -6.21 12.44 6.45
N PRO A 216 -6.69 13.68 6.19
CA PRO A 216 -6.23 14.85 6.96
C PRO A 216 -6.46 14.71 8.46
N GLY A 217 -7.66 14.28 8.86
CA GLY A 217 -8.01 14.10 10.27
C GLY A 217 -7.22 12.99 10.95
N ILE A 218 -6.88 11.93 10.21
CA ILE A 218 -6.01 10.85 10.68
C ILE A 218 -4.57 11.36 10.83
N ALA A 219 -4.04 12.04 9.81
CA ALA A 219 -2.69 12.56 9.83
C ALA A 219 -2.46 13.54 11.00
N ASP A 220 -3.41 14.41 11.28
CA ASP A 220 -3.35 15.35 12.41
C ASP A 220 -3.17 14.65 13.78
N LYS A 221 -3.56 13.38 13.91
CA LYS A 221 -3.45 12.61 15.15
C LYS A 221 -2.19 11.76 15.27
N VAL A 222 -1.67 11.25 14.14
CA VAL A 222 -0.63 10.22 14.20
C VAL A 222 0.61 10.47 13.33
N LYS A 223 0.67 11.53 12.51
CA LYS A 223 1.81 11.83 11.63
C LYS A 223 3.14 11.92 12.35
N SER A 224 3.17 12.45 13.58
CA SER A 224 4.38 12.53 14.40
C SER A 224 4.78 11.21 15.08
N LYS A 225 3.96 10.17 14.96
CA LYS A 225 4.12 8.91 15.70
C LYS A 225 4.48 7.73 14.80
N MET A 226 4.07 7.76 13.53
CA MET A 226 4.20 6.63 12.62
C MET A 226 4.13 7.04 11.15
N VAL A 227 4.58 6.15 10.27
CA VAL A 227 4.45 6.30 8.83
C VAL A 227 2.99 6.14 8.41
N ILE A 228 2.51 7.02 7.52
CA ILE A 228 1.16 6.98 6.96
C ILE A 228 1.25 6.63 5.47
N LEU A 229 0.84 5.42 5.13
CA LEU A 229 0.56 5.02 3.76
C LEU A 229 -0.92 5.29 3.45
N VAL A 230 -1.26 5.41 2.17
CA VAL A 230 -2.65 5.55 1.72
C VAL A 230 -2.87 4.84 0.39
N ASP A 231 -4.04 4.28 0.17
CA ASP A 231 -4.51 3.83 -1.14
C ASP A 231 -5.87 4.47 -1.48
N GLY A 232 -6.39 4.17 -2.65
CA GLY A 232 -7.70 4.64 -3.12
C GLY A 232 -7.58 5.51 -4.36
N CYS A 233 -7.82 4.89 -5.53
CA CYS A 233 -7.87 5.55 -6.84
C CYS A 233 -6.59 6.30 -7.27
N VAL A 234 -5.42 5.91 -6.77
CA VAL A 234 -4.13 6.43 -7.25
C VAL A 234 -3.91 5.95 -8.67
N HIS A 235 -3.81 6.90 -9.60
CA HIS A 235 -3.63 6.62 -11.02
C HIS A 235 -2.51 7.46 -11.64
N TYR A 236 -2.38 8.72 -11.24
CA TYR A 236 -1.46 9.70 -11.80
C TYR A 236 -0.46 10.19 -10.75
N GLY A 237 0.66 10.75 -11.19
CA GLY A 237 1.63 11.41 -10.30
C GLY A 237 1.02 12.60 -9.54
N THR A 238 0.02 13.26 -10.11
CA THR A 238 -0.76 14.31 -9.42
C THR A 238 -1.58 13.75 -8.25
N ASP A 239 -2.06 12.51 -8.31
CA ASP A 239 -2.76 11.87 -7.20
C ASP A 239 -1.80 11.58 -6.04
N VAL A 240 -0.56 11.17 -6.38
CA VAL A 240 0.52 11.03 -5.39
C VAL A 240 0.72 12.36 -4.68
N LEU A 241 0.93 13.46 -5.41
CA LEU A 241 1.15 14.79 -4.83
C LEU A 241 0.01 15.22 -3.90
N LYS A 242 -1.25 14.99 -4.30
CA LYS A 242 -2.44 15.30 -3.48
C LYS A 242 -2.44 14.54 -2.16
N TYR A 243 -2.20 13.23 -2.20
CA TYR A 243 -2.16 12.42 -0.98
C TYR A 243 -1.03 12.81 -0.03
N LEU A 244 0.15 13.12 -0.57
CA LEU A 244 1.26 13.63 0.24
C LEU A 244 0.90 14.96 0.90
N ALA A 245 0.30 15.89 0.15
CA ALA A 245 -0.17 17.17 0.68
C ALA A 245 -1.25 17.02 1.76
N LEU A 246 -2.09 15.98 1.68
CA LEU A 246 -3.09 15.64 2.71
C LEU A 246 -2.49 14.96 3.94
N GLY A 247 -1.20 14.57 3.91
CA GLY A 247 -0.46 14.06 5.06
C GLY A 247 0.06 12.63 4.97
N ALA A 248 -0.06 11.95 3.83
CA ALA A 248 0.59 10.65 3.64
C ALA A 248 2.11 10.79 3.49
N ASP A 249 2.85 9.70 3.73
CA ASP A 249 4.28 9.56 3.44
C ASP A 249 4.52 8.90 2.08
N ALA A 250 3.63 7.97 1.71
CA ALA A 250 3.63 7.34 0.39
C ALA A 250 2.23 6.79 0.06
N VAL A 251 2.03 6.46 -1.23
CA VAL A 251 0.80 5.86 -1.72
C VAL A 251 1.00 4.41 -2.11
N LEU A 252 -0.07 3.60 -2.07
CA LEU A 252 -0.09 2.25 -2.62
C LEU A 252 -0.90 2.21 -3.92
N VAL A 253 -0.28 1.68 -4.97
CA VAL A 253 -0.88 1.56 -6.31
C VAL A 253 -1.36 0.13 -6.53
N GLY A 254 -2.67 -0.04 -6.71
CA GLY A 254 -3.28 -1.37 -6.83
C GLY A 254 -3.64 -1.75 -8.27
N ARG A 255 -4.91 -1.64 -8.63
CA ARG A 255 -5.50 -2.15 -9.89
C ARG A 255 -4.86 -1.62 -11.15
N HIS A 256 -4.32 -0.40 -11.15
CA HIS A 256 -3.63 0.15 -12.32
C HIS A 256 -2.31 -0.59 -12.57
N LEU A 257 -1.57 -0.90 -11.50
CA LEU A 257 -0.36 -1.69 -11.58
C LEU A 257 -0.63 -3.13 -12.03
N TRP A 258 -1.74 -3.73 -11.54
CA TRP A 258 -2.21 -5.01 -12.03
C TRP A 258 -2.49 -5.00 -13.55
N ARG A 259 -3.13 -3.92 -14.06
CA ARG A 259 -3.36 -3.76 -15.51
C ARG A 259 -2.07 -3.63 -16.28
N ALA A 260 -1.11 -2.87 -15.77
CA ALA A 260 0.22 -2.70 -16.37
C ALA A 260 0.96 -4.05 -16.47
N ALA A 261 0.89 -4.89 -15.42
CA ALA A 261 1.46 -6.23 -15.41
C ALA A 261 0.84 -7.13 -16.50
N HIS A 262 -0.48 -7.14 -16.61
CA HIS A 262 -1.18 -7.98 -17.61
C HIS A 262 -1.04 -7.45 -19.04
N GLY A 263 -0.88 -6.15 -19.22
CA GLY A 263 -0.75 -5.52 -20.55
C GLY A 263 0.67 -5.50 -21.09
N GLY A 264 1.70 -5.43 -20.22
CA GLY A 264 3.08 -5.25 -20.64
C GLY A 264 4.12 -5.98 -19.79
N GLY A 265 3.71 -6.92 -18.92
CA GLY A 265 4.65 -7.66 -18.09
C GLY A 265 5.46 -6.74 -17.17
N ARG A 266 6.67 -7.16 -16.85
CA ARG A 266 7.63 -6.43 -16.01
C ARG A 266 7.95 -5.03 -16.56
N GLU A 267 8.16 -4.93 -17.86
CA GLU A 267 8.44 -3.66 -18.55
C GLU A 267 7.24 -2.71 -18.47
N GLY A 268 6.01 -3.23 -18.63
CA GLY A 268 4.78 -2.44 -18.48
C GLY A 268 4.60 -1.89 -17.07
N VAL A 269 4.95 -2.67 -16.04
CA VAL A 269 4.95 -2.20 -14.63
C VAL A 269 5.99 -1.10 -14.43
N ALA A 270 7.22 -1.31 -14.90
CA ALA A 270 8.29 -0.32 -14.79
C ALA A 270 7.92 0.99 -15.49
N LEU A 271 7.43 0.91 -16.73
CA LEU A 271 7.00 2.08 -17.52
C LEU A 271 5.86 2.84 -16.81
N PHE A 272 4.86 2.13 -16.28
CA PHE A 272 3.75 2.77 -15.56
C PHE A 272 4.24 3.55 -14.34
N MET A 273 5.14 2.96 -13.54
CA MET A 273 5.69 3.62 -12.35
C MET A 273 6.61 4.80 -12.71
N GLN A 274 7.42 4.69 -13.76
CA GLN A 274 8.26 5.77 -14.26
C GLN A 274 7.41 6.94 -14.77
N THR A 275 6.37 6.67 -15.56
CA THR A 275 5.42 7.71 -16.03
C THR A 275 4.78 8.43 -14.84
N MET A 276 4.37 7.69 -13.80
CA MET A 276 3.81 8.30 -12.58
C MET A 276 4.83 9.19 -11.87
N GLN A 277 6.11 8.82 -11.84
CA GLN A 277 7.19 9.66 -11.29
C GLN A 277 7.40 10.93 -12.11
N GLU A 278 7.39 10.84 -13.44
CA GLU A 278 7.50 12.00 -14.35
C GLU A 278 6.33 12.97 -14.14
N GLU A 279 5.11 12.47 -14.03
CA GLU A 279 3.93 13.27 -13.75
C GLU A 279 4.01 13.96 -12.37
N LEU A 280 4.50 13.24 -11.34
CA LEU A 280 4.76 13.83 -10.02
C LEU A 280 5.79 14.96 -10.11
N THR A 281 6.88 14.73 -10.83
CA THR A 281 7.94 15.73 -11.06
C THR A 281 7.36 16.99 -11.71
N ALA A 282 6.59 16.82 -12.78
CA ALA A 282 5.93 17.95 -13.46
C ALA A 282 4.96 18.71 -12.54
N ALA A 283 4.18 17.98 -11.72
CA ALA A 283 3.28 18.58 -10.74
C ALA A 283 4.04 19.35 -9.65
N MET A 284 5.18 18.83 -9.15
CA MET A 284 6.04 19.52 -8.18
C MET A 284 6.66 20.78 -8.75
N VAL A 285 7.08 20.77 -10.03
CA VAL A 285 7.53 22.01 -10.72
C VAL A 285 6.43 23.07 -10.71
N LEU A 286 5.21 22.69 -11.10
CA LEU A 286 4.08 23.63 -11.23
C LEU A 286 3.48 24.08 -9.90
N THR A 287 3.75 23.37 -8.81
CA THR A 287 3.32 23.76 -7.45
C THR A 287 4.43 24.40 -6.62
N ALA A 288 5.62 24.60 -7.20
CA ALA A 288 6.80 25.18 -6.55
C ALA A 288 7.34 24.35 -5.37
N VAL A 289 7.23 23.03 -5.44
CA VAL A 289 7.70 22.11 -4.39
C VAL A 289 9.07 21.56 -4.79
N PRO A 290 10.16 21.84 -4.04
CA PRO A 290 11.51 21.44 -4.43
C PRO A 290 11.86 19.98 -4.11
N ASN A 291 11.19 19.36 -3.16
CA ASN A 291 11.41 17.96 -2.76
C ASN A 291 10.19 17.40 -2.02
N VAL A 292 10.14 16.07 -1.85
CA VAL A 292 9.01 15.40 -1.18
C VAL A 292 8.82 15.88 0.26
N ALA A 293 9.88 16.17 0.99
CA ALA A 293 9.79 16.62 2.38
C ALA A 293 9.16 18.02 2.53
N ALA A 294 9.17 18.84 1.47
CA ALA A 294 8.57 20.16 1.45
C ALA A 294 7.07 20.14 1.09
N ILE A 295 6.51 18.99 0.70
CA ILE A 295 5.09 18.86 0.37
C ILE A 295 4.27 19.03 1.64
N ASN A 296 3.31 19.95 1.61
CA ASN A 296 2.38 20.21 2.70
C ASN A 296 1.05 20.76 2.16
N ARG A 297 0.08 21.04 3.03
CA ARG A 297 -1.27 21.51 2.64
C ARG A 297 -1.29 22.89 1.96
N ASP A 298 -0.22 23.68 2.03
CA ASP A 298 -0.17 25.01 1.41
C ASP A 298 -0.23 24.98 -0.13
N ILE A 299 0.05 23.82 -0.75
CA ILE A 299 -0.11 23.62 -2.19
C ILE A 299 -1.54 23.29 -2.60
N LEU A 300 -2.45 23.07 -1.66
CA LEU A 300 -3.87 22.82 -1.92
C LEU A 300 -4.64 24.15 -2.03
N ALA A 301 -5.59 24.20 -3.00
CA ALA A 301 -6.42 25.38 -3.25
C ALA A 301 -7.61 25.48 -2.28
#